data_80ccd468c673a2a5b9bb5052b92be6bb
#
_entry.id   80ccd468c673a2a5b9bb5052b92be6bb
#
_cell.length_a   1.000
_cell.length_b   1.000
_cell.length_c   1.000
_cell.angle_alpha   90.00
_cell.angle_beta   90.00
_cell.angle_gamma   90.00
#
_symmetry.space_group_name_H-M   'P 1'
#
loop_
_entity.id
_entity.type
_entity.pdbx_description
1 polymer ?
#
loop_
_entity_poly.entity_id
_entity_poly.type
_entity_poly.pdbx_seq_one_letter_code
_entity_poly.pdbx_strand_id
1 'polypeptide(L)'
;MTDAIRPLIAGNWKMNGLKSSSAEFDAMLAGAGDVAGKADLLVCPPATLVAAFADRARGSKVAVGAQDCHPKPSGAHTGDLAAEMFGDLGAVAIIVGHSERRADHGETDALIRQKAEAVWRAGLTAIVCIGETREQRDAGKTLDVCGTQLAGSLPDGSTAANLVVAYEPVWAIGTGLTPTAGDVEEVHRFIRGQLTDRFKGEGNRIRILYGGSVKPSNAAELMAVANVNGALVGGASLKASDFLAIAAGC
;
A
#
# COMPACT_ATOMS: atom_id res chain seq x y z
N MET A 1 -22.45 -16.37 -0.10
CA MET A 1 -22.14 -14.97 0.27
C MET A 1 -20.63 -14.89 0.33
N THR A 2 -19.99 -14.09 -0.53
CA THR A 2 -18.55 -13.83 -0.41
C THR A 2 -18.36 -12.99 0.85
N ASP A 3 -17.58 -13.48 1.82
CA ASP A 3 -17.23 -12.69 3.00
C ASP A 3 -16.67 -11.35 2.57
N ALA A 4 -17.13 -10.27 3.21
CA ALA A 4 -16.65 -8.93 2.92
C ALA A 4 -15.13 -8.87 3.14
N ILE A 5 -14.40 -8.31 2.18
CA ILE A 5 -12.94 -8.14 2.30
C ILE A 5 -12.68 -7.15 3.44
N ARG A 6 -11.93 -7.59 4.45
CA ARG A 6 -11.57 -6.73 5.58
C ARG A 6 -10.66 -5.59 5.11
N PRO A 7 -10.98 -4.33 5.39
CA PRO A 7 -10.18 -3.20 4.97
C PRO A 7 -8.76 -3.20 5.56
N LEU A 8 -7.80 -2.65 4.80
CA LEU A 8 -6.43 -2.39 5.26
C LEU A 8 -6.12 -0.90 5.17
N ILE A 9 -5.74 -0.29 6.28
CA ILE A 9 -5.21 1.07 6.31
C ILE A 9 -3.70 0.98 6.49
N ALA A 10 -2.97 1.27 5.40
CA ALA A 10 -1.52 1.23 5.34
C ALA A 10 -0.95 2.65 5.30
N GLY A 11 -0.18 3.02 6.32
CA GLY A 11 0.49 4.31 6.42
C GLY A 11 1.87 4.27 5.76
N ASN A 12 2.02 4.91 4.61
CA ASN A 12 3.31 5.12 3.97
C ASN A 12 3.92 6.43 4.47
N TRP A 13 4.90 6.34 5.36
CA TRP A 13 5.56 7.52 5.92
C TRP A 13 6.49 8.21 4.94
N LYS A 14 6.80 7.55 3.82
CA LYS A 14 7.75 8.04 2.82
C LYS A 14 9.09 8.40 3.46
N MET A 15 9.78 9.43 2.99
CA MET A 15 11.05 9.89 3.54
C MET A 15 10.83 10.84 4.74
N ASN A 16 10.09 10.37 5.76
CA ASN A 16 9.80 11.12 6.98
C ASN A 16 10.02 10.26 8.22
N GLY A 17 10.43 10.90 9.30
CA GLY A 17 10.57 10.26 10.60
C GLY A 17 12.00 10.23 11.11
N LEU A 18 12.14 10.71 12.33
CA LEU A 18 13.35 10.64 13.13
C LEU A 18 13.06 9.78 14.37
N LYS A 19 14.06 9.55 15.23
CA LYS A 19 13.90 8.81 16.50
C LYS A 19 12.75 9.34 17.36
N SER A 20 12.56 10.66 17.39
CA SER A 20 11.47 11.32 18.12
C SER A 20 10.07 10.98 17.58
N SER A 21 9.97 10.59 16.32
CA SER A 21 8.70 10.19 15.70
C SER A 21 8.12 8.89 16.28
N SER A 22 8.90 8.16 17.08
CA SER A 22 8.39 7.01 17.84
C SER A 22 7.21 7.36 18.73
N ALA A 23 7.11 8.60 19.22
CA ALA A 23 5.98 9.04 20.04
C ALA A 23 4.64 8.99 19.28
N GLU A 24 4.63 9.36 17.99
CA GLU A 24 3.42 9.23 17.15
C GLU A 24 3.08 7.75 16.92
N PHE A 25 4.08 6.91 16.69
CA PHE A 25 3.86 5.47 16.54
C PHE A 25 3.31 4.85 17.84
N ASP A 26 3.86 5.20 19.02
CA ASP A 26 3.35 4.75 20.30
C ASP A 26 1.88 5.18 20.53
N ALA A 27 1.51 6.39 20.08
CA ALA A 27 0.13 6.85 20.13
C ALA A 27 -0.80 6.05 19.19
N MET A 28 -0.30 5.63 18.00
CA MET A 28 -1.04 4.71 17.11
C MET A 28 -1.26 3.35 17.78
N LEU A 29 -0.24 2.79 18.44
CA LEU A 29 -0.36 1.52 19.15
C LEU A 29 -1.41 1.60 20.27
N ALA A 30 -1.41 2.69 21.03
CA ALA A 30 -2.34 2.90 22.12
C ALA A 30 -3.81 3.01 21.65
N GLY A 31 -4.06 3.72 20.54
CA GLY A 31 -5.41 3.92 20.00
C GLY A 31 -5.90 2.83 19.04
N ALA A 32 -5.03 1.89 18.64
CA ALA A 32 -5.37 0.87 17.64
C ALA A 32 -6.54 -0.05 18.07
N GLY A 33 -6.71 -0.26 19.36
CA GLY A 33 -7.80 -1.08 19.90
C GLY A 33 -9.19 -0.61 19.49
N ASP A 34 -9.39 0.70 19.43
CA ASP A 34 -10.69 1.33 19.15
C ASP A 34 -11.15 1.12 17.69
N VAL A 35 -10.21 0.89 16.79
CA VAL A 35 -10.48 0.70 15.34
C VAL A 35 -10.18 -0.71 14.85
N ALA A 36 -9.62 -1.58 15.69
CA ALA A 36 -9.25 -2.94 15.32
C ALA A 36 -10.43 -3.82 14.90
N GLY A 37 -11.67 -3.45 15.23
CA GLY A 37 -12.87 -4.10 14.74
C GLY A 37 -13.22 -3.77 13.28
N LYS A 38 -12.72 -2.64 12.75
CA LYS A 38 -13.08 -2.09 11.45
C LYS A 38 -12.06 -2.38 10.35
N ALA A 39 -10.78 -2.23 10.65
CA ALA A 39 -9.71 -2.38 9.67
C ALA A 39 -8.47 -3.05 10.27
N ASP A 40 -7.63 -3.62 9.39
CA ASP A 40 -6.25 -3.94 9.72
C ASP A 40 -5.40 -2.69 9.59
N LEU A 41 -4.41 -2.53 10.48
CA LEU A 41 -3.52 -1.37 10.51
C LEU A 41 -2.10 -1.80 10.16
N LEU A 42 -1.47 -1.08 9.24
CA LEU A 42 -0.08 -1.28 8.83
C LEU A 42 0.63 0.07 8.77
N VAL A 43 1.83 0.16 9.31
CA VAL A 43 2.69 1.34 9.16
C VAL A 43 3.97 0.94 8.46
N CYS A 44 4.29 1.63 7.36
CA CYS A 44 5.52 1.46 6.59
C CYS A 44 6.42 2.69 6.80
N PRO A 45 7.27 2.71 7.85
CA PRO A 45 8.19 3.79 8.11
C PRO A 45 9.41 3.68 7.17
N PRO A 46 10.30 4.71 7.11
CA PRO A 46 11.60 4.55 6.46
C PRO A 46 12.40 3.42 7.11
N ALA A 47 13.29 2.80 6.34
CA ALA A 47 14.08 1.64 6.76
C ALA A 47 14.81 1.84 8.09
N THR A 48 15.23 3.08 8.38
CA THR A 48 15.91 3.47 9.62
C THR A 48 15.06 3.32 10.90
N LEU A 49 13.76 3.15 10.76
CA LEU A 49 12.82 3.01 11.88
C LEU A 49 12.14 1.64 11.95
N VAL A 50 12.28 0.79 10.93
CA VAL A 50 11.56 -0.49 10.85
C VAL A 50 11.86 -1.37 12.07
N ALA A 51 13.12 -1.59 12.42
CA ALA A 51 13.48 -2.41 13.58
C ALA A 51 12.85 -1.90 14.89
N ALA A 52 12.98 -0.59 15.14
CA ALA A 52 12.45 0.01 16.37
C ALA A 52 10.91 -0.04 16.44
N PHE A 53 10.23 0.11 15.30
CA PHE A 53 8.77 0.05 15.23
C PHE A 53 8.26 -1.39 15.33
N ALA A 54 8.93 -2.33 14.68
CA ALA A 54 8.58 -3.75 14.77
C ALA A 54 8.69 -4.28 16.20
N ASP A 55 9.75 -3.90 16.93
CA ASP A 55 9.89 -4.25 18.35
C ASP A 55 8.75 -3.68 19.21
N ARG A 56 8.39 -2.41 19.00
CA ARG A 56 7.29 -1.73 19.74
C ARG A 56 5.92 -2.32 19.40
N ALA A 57 5.72 -2.75 18.15
CA ALA A 57 4.45 -3.28 17.67
C ALA A 57 4.15 -4.70 18.16
N ARG A 58 5.10 -5.40 18.79
CA ARG A 58 4.89 -6.79 19.23
C ARG A 58 3.67 -6.93 20.13
N GLY A 59 2.74 -7.81 19.75
CA GLY A 59 1.50 -8.04 20.49
C GLY A 59 0.43 -6.95 20.31
N SER A 60 0.71 -5.91 19.51
CA SER A 60 -0.27 -4.86 19.21
C SER A 60 -1.19 -5.22 18.04
N LYS A 61 -2.10 -4.30 17.70
CA LYS A 61 -2.99 -4.40 16.54
C LYS A 61 -2.44 -3.65 15.31
N VAL A 62 -1.24 -3.08 15.38
CA VAL A 62 -0.57 -2.40 14.28
C VAL A 62 0.57 -3.26 13.78
N ALA A 63 0.52 -3.62 12.51
CA ALA A 63 1.63 -4.29 11.83
C ALA A 63 2.65 -3.27 11.30
N VAL A 64 3.88 -3.71 11.07
CA VAL A 64 4.94 -2.90 10.48
C VAL A 64 5.32 -3.46 9.11
N GLY A 65 5.54 -2.57 8.14
CA GLY A 65 6.01 -2.90 6.80
C GLY A 65 7.22 -2.08 6.40
N ALA A 66 7.61 -2.19 5.15
CA ALA A 66 8.70 -1.42 4.55
C ALA A 66 8.26 -0.73 3.25
N GLN A 67 9.10 0.16 2.72
CA GLN A 67 8.72 1.05 1.61
C GLN A 67 9.30 0.63 0.26
N ASP A 68 10.25 -0.29 0.24
CA ASP A 68 10.87 -0.88 -0.96
C ASP A 68 11.77 -2.04 -0.57
N CYS A 69 12.20 -2.86 -1.56
CA CYS A 69 13.27 -3.84 -1.38
C CYS A 69 14.02 -4.09 -2.69
N HIS A 70 15.22 -4.66 -2.58
CA HIS A 70 15.98 -5.16 -3.71
C HIS A 70 15.46 -6.55 -4.16
N PRO A 71 15.50 -6.90 -5.47
CA PRO A 71 15.02 -8.20 -5.96
C PRO A 71 15.83 -9.40 -5.46
N LYS A 72 17.12 -9.21 -5.19
CA LYS A 72 18.01 -10.29 -4.71
C LYS A 72 17.99 -10.40 -3.19
N PRO A 73 18.19 -11.60 -2.62
CA PRO A 73 18.17 -11.81 -1.17
C PRO A 73 19.42 -11.28 -0.45
N SER A 74 20.51 -11.09 -1.18
CA SER A 74 21.80 -10.59 -0.67
C SER A 74 22.75 -10.28 -1.83
N GLY A 75 23.91 -9.71 -1.53
CA GLY A 75 24.99 -9.54 -2.51
C GLY A 75 25.67 -8.19 -2.46
N ALA A 76 26.45 -7.89 -3.51
CA ALA A 76 27.22 -6.65 -3.67
C ALA A 76 26.32 -5.51 -4.16
N HIS A 77 25.43 -5.06 -3.31
CA HIS A 77 24.45 -4.00 -3.56
C HIS A 77 24.47 -2.99 -2.41
N THR A 78 25.59 -2.24 -2.32
CA THR A 78 25.83 -1.30 -1.22
C THR A 78 24.71 -0.27 -1.12
N GLY A 79 24.03 -0.22 0.04
CA GLY A 79 22.92 0.68 0.32
C GLY A 79 21.53 0.12 0.05
N ASP A 80 21.41 -0.98 -0.72
CA ASP A 80 20.14 -1.67 -0.93
C ASP A 80 19.77 -2.57 0.25
N LEU A 81 18.48 -2.83 0.42
CA LEU A 81 17.91 -3.67 1.46
C LEU A 81 17.11 -4.81 0.84
N ALA A 82 17.39 -6.04 1.24
CA ALA A 82 16.64 -7.21 0.79
C ALA A 82 15.34 -7.38 1.58
N ALA A 83 14.34 -8.03 0.98
CA ALA A 83 13.07 -8.34 1.65
C ALA A 83 13.28 -9.22 2.89
N GLU A 84 14.25 -10.12 2.85
CA GLU A 84 14.64 -11.00 3.96
C GLU A 84 15.10 -10.21 5.19
N MET A 85 15.81 -9.10 4.99
CA MET A 85 16.24 -8.23 6.10
C MET A 85 15.05 -7.61 6.82
N PHE A 86 14.03 -7.19 6.10
CA PHE A 86 12.81 -6.65 6.69
C PHE A 86 11.97 -7.74 7.38
N GLY A 87 11.90 -8.94 6.81
CA GLY A 87 11.23 -10.08 7.43
C GLY A 87 11.88 -10.49 8.76
N ASP A 88 13.21 -10.52 8.82
CA ASP A 88 13.99 -10.81 10.04
C ASP A 88 13.69 -9.79 11.15
N LEU A 89 13.45 -8.52 10.81
CA LEU A 89 13.05 -7.47 11.74
C LEU A 89 11.58 -7.57 12.19
N GLY A 90 10.76 -8.43 11.56
CA GLY A 90 9.33 -8.60 11.88
C GLY A 90 8.39 -7.75 11.03
N ALA A 91 8.83 -7.20 9.91
CA ALA A 91 7.93 -6.62 8.92
C ALA A 91 7.05 -7.71 8.30
N VAL A 92 5.80 -7.36 7.96
CA VAL A 92 4.83 -8.32 7.37
C VAL A 92 4.49 -7.99 5.91
N ALA A 93 4.82 -6.79 5.44
CA ALA A 93 4.53 -6.35 4.08
C ALA A 93 5.59 -5.37 3.59
N ILE A 94 5.73 -5.26 2.26
CA ILE A 94 6.61 -4.27 1.63
C ILE A 94 5.87 -3.61 0.47
N ILE A 95 5.90 -2.28 0.44
CA ILE A 95 5.43 -1.48 -0.70
C ILE A 95 6.47 -1.63 -1.83
N VAL A 96 6.01 -1.87 -3.06
CA VAL A 96 6.88 -1.91 -4.24
C VAL A 96 6.23 -1.16 -5.39
N GLY A 97 7.04 -0.51 -6.20
CA GLY A 97 6.57 0.22 -7.39
C GLY A 97 5.75 1.47 -7.09
N HIS A 98 5.93 2.08 -5.91
CA HIS A 98 5.30 3.37 -5.61
C HIS A 98 5.62 4.39 -6.70
N SER A 99 4.66 5.27 -7.01
CA SER A 99 4.77 6.24 -8.12
C SER A 99 6.04 7.10 -8.04
N GLU A 100 6.45 7.51 -6.84
CA GLU A 100 7.70 8.23 -6.63
C GLU A 100 8.93 7.42 -7.08
N ARG A 101 8.95 6.09 -6.83
CA ARG A 101 10.06 5.24 -7.26
C ARG A 101 10.06 4.98 -8.77
N ARG A 102 8.88 4.85 -9.37
CA ARG A 102 8.77 4.79 -10.83
C ARG A 102 9.32 6.05 -11.49
N ALA A 103 9.04 7.24 -10.91
CA ALA A 103 9.49 8.53 -11.43
C ALA A 103 10.98 8.80 -11.13
N ASP A 104 11.39 8.69 -9.87
CA ASP A 104 12.71 9.15 -9.43
C ASP A 104 13.82 8.13 -9.68
N HIS A 105 13.47 6.83 -9.69
CA HIS A 105 14.44 5.73 -9.86
C HIS A 105 14.25 4.95 -11.17
N GLY A 106 13.27 5.33 -12.01
CA GLY A 106 13.03 4.67 -13.29
C GLY A 106 12.58 3.21 -13.14
N GLU A 107 11.87 2.86 -12.06
CA GLU A 107 11.44 1.48 -11.84
C GLU A 107 10.43 1.04 -12.89
N THR A 108 10.78 -0.01 -13.63
CA THR A 108 9.92 -0.61 -14.66
C THR A 108 8.98 -1.65 -14.06
N ASP A 109 7.88 -1.96 -14.75
CA ASP A 109 6.96 -3.02 -14.33
C ASP A 109 7.66 -4.37 -14.12
N ALA A 110 8.62 -4.71 -15.00
CA ALA A 110 9.41 -5.94 -14.87
C ALA A 110 10.27 -5.96 -13.60
N LEU A 111 10.87 -4.82 -13.21
CA LEU A 111 11.61 -4.71 -11.96
C LEU A 111 10.69 -4.82 -10.75
N ILE A 112 9.51 -4.19 -10.81
CA ILE A 112 8.53 -4.24 -9.73
C ILE A 112 8.01 -5.66 -9.54
N ARG A 113 7.77 -6.40 -10.62
CA ARG A 113 7.44 -7.83 -10.56
C ARG A 113 8.51 -8.64 -9.83
N GLN A 114 9.79 -8.43 -10.14
CA GLN A 114 10.90 -9.09 -9.45
C GLN A 114 10.95 -8.73 -7.95
N LYS A 115 10.67 -7.48 -7.60
CA LYS A 115 10.56 -7.04 -6.20
C LYS A 115 9.39 -7.70 -5.48
N ALA A 116 8.22 -7.81 -6.11
CA ALA A 116 7.08 -8.51 -5.54
C ALA A 116 7.38 -10.01 -5.30
N GLU A 117 8.06 -10.67 -6.24
CA GLU A 117 8.55 -12.04 -6.08
C GLU A 117 9.57 -12.17 -4.93
N ALA A 118 10.45 -11.17 -4.75
CA ALA A 118 11.38 -11.12 -3.62
C ALA A 118 10.66 -10.99 -2.28
N VAL A 119 9.62 -10.17 -2.20
CA VAL A 119 8.76 -10.02 -1.02
C VAL A 119 8.12 -11.37 -0.65
N TRP A 120 7.60 -12.10 -1.64
CA TRP A 120 7.01 -13.42 -1.41
C TRP A 120 8.03 -14.46 -0.98
N ARG A 121 9.24 -14.46 -1.57
CA ARG A 121 10.34 -15.35 -1.17
C ARG A 121 10.70 -15.16 0.31
N ALA A 122 10.57 -13.94 0.82
CA ALA A 122 10.76 -13.64 2.24
C ALA A 122 9.53 -13.96 3.12
N GLY A 123 8.46 -14.52 2.56
CA GLY A 123 7.24 -14.86 3.29
C GLY A 123 6.36 -13.63 3.62
N LEU A 124 6.55 -12.50 2.92
CA LEU A 124 5.86 -11.24 3.19
C LEU A 124 4.80 -10.94 2.13
N THR A 125 3.91 -10.00 2.43
CA THR A 125 2.88 -9.51 1.48
C THR A 125 3.43 -8.33 0.67
N ALA A 126 3.34 -8.41 -0.66
CA ALA A 126 3.67 -7.29 -1.54
C ALA A 126 2.48 -6.33 -1.67
N ILE A 127 2.71 -5.03 -1.42
CA ILE A 127 1.78 -3.96 -1.76
C ILE A 127 2.29 -3.33 -3.06
N VAL A 128 1.70 -3.73 -4.19
CA VAL A 128 2.12 -3.26 -5.51
C VAL A 128 1.34 -2.01 -5.90
N CYS A 129 2.06 -0.91 -6.11
CA CYS A 129 1.48 0.36 -6.52
C CYS A 129 1.38 0.48 -8.04
N ILE A 130 0.24 0.96 -8.50
CA ILE A 130 -0.05 1.30 -9.90
C ILE A 130 -0.78 2.64 -9.96
N GLY A 131 -0.67 3.34 -11.07
CA GLY A 131 -1.41 4.59 -11.27
C GLY A 131 -0.90 5.40 -12.44
N GLU A 132 -1.74 6.28 -12.94
CA GLU A 132 -1.49 7.16 -14.07
C GLU A 132 -1.03 8.56 -13.64
N THR A 133 -0.25 9.20 -14.51
CA THR A 133 0.11 10.61 -14.39
C THR A 133 -1.03 11.53 -14.83
N ARG A 134 -0.88 12.82 -14.59
CA ARG A 134 -1.85 13.84 -15.04
C ARG A 134 -2.00 13.84 -16.55
N GLU A 135 -0.90 13.79 -17.29
CA GLU A 135 -0.89 13.79 -18.75
C GLU A 135 -1.60 12.56 -19.32
N GLN A 136 -1.40 11.39 -18.68
CA GLN A 136 -2.06 10.15 -19.09
C GLN A 136 -3.57 10.21 -18.83
N ARG A 137 -3.98 10.79 -17.70
CA ARG A 137 -5.40 10.99 -17.39
C ARG A 137 -6.06 11.94 -18.37
N ASP A 138 -5.45 13.11 -18.63
CA ASP A 138 -5.97 14.10 -19.55
C ASP A 138 -6.06 13.57 -20.99
N ALA A 139 -5.21 12.60 -21.33
CA ALA A 139 -5.28 11.86 -22.59
C ALA A 139 -6.29 10.70 -22.60
N GLY A 140 -7.07 10.49 -21.52
CA GLY A 140 -8.06 9.40 -21.41
C GLY A 140 -7.45 8.00 -21.28
N LYS A 141 -6.18 7.87 -20.85
CA LYS A 141 -5.43 6.61 -20.84
C LYS A 141 -5.35 5.95 -19.46
N THR A 142 -6.12 6.38 -18.48
CA THR A 142 -6.09 5.86 -17.11
C THR A 142 -6.18 4.33 -17.07
N LEU A 143 -7.19 3.75 -17.69
CA LEU A 143 -7.41 2.30 -17.66
C LEU A 143 -6.32 1.53 -18.43
N ASP A 144 -5.86 2.05 -19.57
CA ASP A 144 -4.79 1.44 -20.34
C ASP A 144 -3.47 1.38 -19.55
N VAL A 145 -3.12 2.48 -18.86
CA VAL A 145 -1.93 2.55 -18.02
C VAL A 145 -2.04 1.60 -16.84
N CYS A 146 -3.16 1.64 -16.10
CA CYS A 146 -3.38 0.72 -14.98
C CYS A 146 -3.37 -0.74 -15.44
N GLY A 147 -3.98 -1.07 -16.57
CA GLY A 147 -3.97 -2.42 -17.13
C GLY A 147 -2.57 -2.90 -17.52
N THR A 148 -1.77 -2.03 -18.15
CA THR A 148 -0.38 -2.33 -18.51
C THR A 148 0.47 -2.58 -17.28
N GLN A 149 0.37 -1.71 -16.26
CA GLN A 149 1.11 -1.84 -15.01
C GLN A 149 0.70 -3.11 -14.23
N LEU A 150 -0.60 -3.45 -14.17
CA LEU A 150 -1.07 -4.70 -13.57
C LEU A 150 -0.49 -5.92 -14.29
N ALA A 151 -0.55 -5.94 -15.63
CA ALA A 151 -0.04 -7.05 -16.43
C ALA A 151 1.47 -7.26 -16.23
N GLY A 152 2.24 -6.17 -16.19
CA GLY A 152 3.69 -6.20 -16.09
C GLY A 152 4.25 -6.36 -14.68
N SER A 153 3.59 -5.76 -13.67
CA SER A 153 4.10 -5.70 -12.30
C SER A 153 3.64 -6.86 -11.41
N LEU A 154 2.49 -7.49 -11.70
CA LEU A 154 1.99 -8.58 -10.84
C LEU A 154 2.59 -9.92 -11.27
N PRO A 155 3.20 -10.70 -10.37
CA PRO A 155 3.65 -12.05 -10.66
C PRO A 155 2.48 -13.03 -10.86
N ASP A 156 2.71 -14.11 -11.59
CA ASP A 156 1.76 -15.23 -11.66
C ASP A 156 1.75 -15.96 -10.31
N GLY A 157 0.61 -16.45 -9.88
CA GLY A 157 0.47 -17.05 -8.55
C GLY A 157 0.15 -16.04 -7.44
N SER A 158 -0.25 -14.81 -7.79
CA SER A 158 -0.79 -13.83 -6.83
C SER A 158 -2.05 -14.36 -6.16
N THR A 159 -2.10 -14.21 -4.84
CA THR A 159 -3.23 -14.60 -3.99
C THR A 159 -3.59 -13.48 -3.02
N ALA A 160 -4.74 -13.59 -2.36
CA ALA A 160 -5.14 -12.62 -1.33
C ALA A 160 -4.20 -12.62 -0.10
N ALA A 161 -3.40 -13.66 0.09
CA ALA A 161 -2.47 -13.77 1.20
C ALA A 161 -1.11 -13.09 0.92
N ASN A 162 -0.71 -12.99 -0.37
CA ASN A 162 0.62 -12.50 -0.72
C ASN A 162 0.63 -11.19 -1.52
N LEU A 163 -0.54 -10.69 -1.93
CA LEU A 163 -0.67 -9.49 -2.74
C LEU A 163 -1.75 -8.53 -2.23
N VAL A 164 -1.40 -7.26 -2.25
CA VAL A 164 -2.30 -6.11 -2.16
C VAL A 164 -1.98 -5.21 -3.34
N VAL A 165 -2.98 -4.64 -4.00
CA VAL A 165 -2.80 -3.63 -5.05
C VAL A 165 -3.16 -2.27 -4.49
N ALA A 166 -2.35 -1.24 -4.72
CA ALA A 166 -2.65 0.13 -4.36
C ALA A 166 -2.77 0.98 -5.64
N TYR A 167 -3.93 1.58 -5.85
CA TYR A 167 -4.16 2.51 -6.95
C TYR A 167 -3.82 3.93 -6.53
N GLU A 168 -2.84 4.52 -7.18
CA GLU A 168 -2.36 5.87 -6.96
C GLU A 168 -2.75 6.77 -8.15
N PRO A 169 -3.81 7.61 -8.04
CA PRO A 169 -3.98 8.70 -9.00
C PRO A 169 -2.83 9.71 -8.78
N VAL A 170 -1.70 9.54 -9.50
CA VAL A 170 -0.45 10.29 -9.24
C VAL A 170 -0.67 11.79 -9.27
N TRP A 171 -1.57 12.25 -10.13
CA TRP A 171 -1.96 13.65 -10.26
C TRP A 171 -2.69 14.23 -9.02
N ALA A 172 -3.20 13.36 -8.15
CA ALA A 172 -3.91 13.75 -6.91
C ALA A 172 -3.02 13.65 -5.66
N ILE A 173 -1.80 13.07 -5.77
CA ILE A 173 -0.91 12.90 -4.62
C ILE A 173 -0.23 14.22 -4.29
N GLY A 174 -0.49 14.77 -3.08
CA GLY A 174 0.19 15.98 -2.60
C GLY A 174 -0.23 17.28 -3.29
N THR A 175 -1.13 17.24 -4.28
CA THR A 175 -1.55 18.43 -5.06
C THR A 175 -2.78 19.12 -4.48
N GLY A 176 -3.48 18.47 -3.56
CA GLY A 176 -4.78 18.96 -3.06
C GLY A 176 -5.97 18.63 -3.98
N LEU A 177 -5.71 18.09 -5.17
CA LEU A 177 -6.76 17.58 -6.05
C LEU A 177 -7.27 16.25 -5.53
N THR A 178 -8.55 15.98 -5.67
CA THR A 178 -9.17 14.70 -5.31
C THR A 178 -10.00 14.20 -6.48
N PRO A 179 -9.86 12.95 -6.90
CA PRO A 179 -10.80 12.35 -7.83
C PRO A 179 -12.20 12.31 -7.21
N THR A 180 -13.22 12.33 -8.05
CA THR A 180 -14.59 12.08 -7.60
C THR A 180 -14.76 10.62 -7.18
N ALA A 181 -15.77 10.32 -6.35
CA ALA A 181 -16.11 8.95 -5.99
C ALA A 181 -16.36 8.06 -7.23
N GLY A 182 -16.97 8.62 -8.28
CA GLY A 182 -17.18 7.94 -9.55
C GLY A 182 -15.89 7.60 -10.29
N ASP A 183 -14.89 8.51 -10.29
CA ASP A 183 -13.57 8.23 -10.87
C ASP A 183 -12.88 7.07 -10.14
N VAL A 184 -12.96 7.07 -8.81
CA VAL A 184 -12.38 6.00 -7.98
C VAL A 184 -13.08 4.66 -8.25
N GLU A 185 -14.42 4.67 -8.30
CA GLU A 185 -15.22 3.47 -8.58
C GLU A 185 -14.88 2.87 -9.94
N GLU A 186 -14.76 3.69 -10.99
CA GLU A 186 -14.42 3.22 -12.33
C GLU A 186 -13.09 2.46 -12.34
N VAL A 187 -12.04 3.06 -11.77
CA VAL A 187 -10.71 2.43 -11.78
C VAL A 187 -10.66 1.22 -10.87
N HIS A 188 -11.23 1.28 -9.66
CA HIS A 188 -11.25 0.15 -8.74
C HIS A 188 -12.06 -1.04 -9.30
N ARG A 189 -13.17 -0.78 -9.99
CA ARG A 189 -13.95 -1.81 -10.72
C ARG A 189 -13.12 -2.42 -11.84
N PHE A 190 -12.41 -1.62 -12.62
CA PHE A 190 -11.51 -2.11 -13.67
C PHE A 190 -10.40 -3.00 -13.09
N ILE A 191 -9.71 -2.54 -12.03
CA ILE A 191 -8.66 -3.33 -11.35
C ILE A 191 -9.23 -4.66 -10.84
N ARG A 192 -10.40 -4.64 -10.21
CA ARG A 192 -11.08 -5.87 -9.73
C ARG A 192 -11.35 -6.84 -10.87
N GLY A 193 -11.83 -6.36 -12.02
CA GLY A 193 -12.04 -7.16 -13.23
C GLY A 193 -10.75 -7.83 -13.68
N GLN A 194 -9.67 -7.06 -13.85
CA GLN A 194 -8.35 -7.59 -14.25
C GLN A 194 -7.80 -8.64 -13.27
N LEU A 195 -7.94 -8.41 -11.97
CA LEU A 195 -7.52 -9.38 -10.95
C LEU A 195 -8.34 -10.67 -11.00
N THR A 196 -9.66 -10.55 -11.15
CA THR A 196 -10.56 -11.70 -11.24
C THR A 196 -10.32 -12.53 -12.50
N ASP A 197 -10.14 -11.88 -13.63
CA ASP A 197 -9.86 -12.53 -14.91
C ASP A 197 -8.55 -13.33 -14.85
N ARG A 198 -7.51 -12.76 -14.24
CA ARG A 198 -6.18 -13.38 -14.16
C ARG A 198 -6.07 -14.41 -13.04
N PHE A 199 -6.56 -14.11 -11.84
CA PHE A 199 -6.35 -14.93 -10.64
C PHE A 199 -7.61 -15.65 -10.14
N LYS A 200 -8.72 -15.56 -10.89
CA LYS A 200 -10.00 -16.25 -10.61
C LYS A 200 -10.51 -15.94 -9.19
N GLY A 201 -10.79 -16.97 -8.39
CA GLY A 201 -11.32 -16.84 -7.03
C GLY A 201 -10.41 -16.00 -6.11
N GLU A 202 -9.09 -16.10 -6.25
CA GLU A 202 -8.16 -15.26 -5.48
C GLU A 202 -8.28 -13.79 -5.87
N GLY A 203 -8.45 -13.47 -7.17
CA GLY A 203 -8.64 -12.11 -7.65
C GLY A 203 -9.83 -11.39 -7.02
N ASN A 204 -10.89 -12.13 -6.63
CA ASN A 204 -12.03 -11.56 -5.92
C ASN A 204 -11.71 -11.18 -4.47
N ARG A 205 -10.61 -11.66 -3.90
CA ARG A 205 -10.23 -11.51 -2.49
C ARG A 205 -9.01 -10.63 -2.27
N ILE A 206 -8.21 -10.37 -3.32
CA ILE A 206 -7.06 -9.45 -3.27
C ILE A 206 -7.57 -8.06 -2.89
N ARG A 207 -6.97 -7.45 -1.86
CA ARG A 207 -7.29 -6.09 -1.43
C ARG A 207 -6.85 -5.08 -2.48
N ILE A 208 -7.71 -4.09 -2.77
CA ILE A 208 -7.40 -2.94 -3.61
C ILE A 208 -7.50 -1.70 -2.72
N LEU A 209 -6.37 -1.03 -2.50
CA LEU A 209 -6.28 0.18 -1.69
C LEU A 209 -6.39 1.42 -2.58
N TYR A 210 -7.05 2.44 -2.08
CA TYR A 210 -6.99 3.76 -2.66
C TYR A 210 -5.75 4.50 -2.13
N GLY A 211 -4.85 4.93 -3.01
CA GLY A 211 -3.56 5.56 -2.71
C GLY A 211 -3.49 7.05 -3.02
N GLY A 212 -4.61 7.71 -3.27
CA GLY A 212 -4.67 9.16 -3.43
C GLY A 212 -4.73 9.90 -2.09
N SER A 213 -5.17 11.16 -2.12
CA SER A 213 -5.27 12.00 -0.92
C SER A 213 -6.41 11.53 -0.01
N VAL A 214 -6.07 10.84 1.07
CA VAL A 214 -7.01 10.43 2.12
C VAL A 214 -6.79 11.26 3.38
N LYS A 215 -7.89 11.76 3.95
CA LYS A 215 -7.93 12.55 5.17
C LYS A 215 -9.08 12.04 6.05
N PRO A 216 -9.10 12.36 7.36
CA PRO A 216 -10.24 12.01 8.23
C PRO A 216 -11.60 12.47 7.68
N SER A 217 -11.63 13.61 7.00
CA SER A 217 -12.87 14.23 6.48
C SER A 217 -13.46 13.54 5.24
N ASN A 218 -12.68 12.75 4.48
CA ASN A 218 -13.16 12.06 3.27
C ASN A 218 -13.03 10.53 3.35
N ALA A 219 -12.48 10.00 4.44
CA ALA A 219 -12.21 8.57 4.55
C ALA A 219 -13.48 7.72 4.43
N ALA A 220 -14.55 8.07 5.15
CA ALA A 220 -15.80 7.30 5.12
C ALA A 220 -16.43 7.27 3.71
N GLU A 221 -16.42 8.39 2.98
CA GLU A 221 -16.90 8.44 1.60
C GLU A 221 -16.10 7.53 0.69
N LEU A 222 -14.76 7.62 0.76
CA LEU A 222 -13.86 6.82 -0.07
C LEU A 222 -13.95 5.32 0.25
N MET A 223 -14.06 4.95 1.54
CA MET A 223 -14.18 3.55 1.95
C MET A 223 -15.53 2.94 1.59
N ALA A 224 -16.56 3.76 1.36
CA ALA A 224 -17.87 3.29 0.88
C ALA A 224 -17.90 3.01 -0.64
N VAL A 225 -16.87 3.43 -1.40
CA VAL A 225 -16.80 3.18 -2.84
C VAL A 225 -16.59 1.69 -3.11
N ALA A 226 -17.33 1.15 -4.07
CA ALA A 226 -17.25 -0.26 -4.44
C ALA A 226 -15.81 -0.67 -4.83
N ASN A 227 -15.36 -1.83 -4.34
CA ASN A 227 -14.01 -2.38 -4.53
C ASN A 227 -12.85 -1.57 -3.88
N VAL A 228 -13.12 -0.54 -3.10
CA VAL A 228 -12.14 0.05 -2.20
C VAL A 228 -12.06 -0.78 -0.94
N ASN A 229 -10.91 -1.42 -0.71
CA ASN A 229 -10.69 -2.31 0.43
C ASN A 229 -9.67 -1.70 1.42
N GLY A 230 -9.70 -0.38 1.55
CA GLY A 230 -8.82 0.37 2.43
C GLY A 230 -8.04 1.46 1.71
N ALA A 231 -6.99 1.95 2.36
CA ALA A 231 -6.19 3.06 1.84
C ALA A 231 -4.68 2.86 2.05
N LEU A 232 -3.89 3.36 1.09
CA LEU A 232 -2.48 3.62 1.27
C LEU A 232 -2.31 5.12 1.56
N VAL A 233 -2.08 5.45 2.84
CA VAL A 233 -2.14 6.81 3.37
C VAL A 233 -0.74 7.41 3.45
N GLY A 234 -0.53 8.56 2.80
CA GLY A 234 0.74 9.31 2.88
C GLY A 234 0.81 10.20 4.13
N GLY A 235 0.94 11.52 3.95
CA GLY A 235 1.21 12.49 5.02
C GLY A 235 0.29 12.43 6.24
N ALA A 236 -1.00 12.11 6.05
CA ALA A 236 -1.94 11.95 7.17
C ALA A 236 -1.56 10.77 8.09
N SER A 237 -0.76 9.80 7.62
CA SER A 237 -0.28 8.70 8.46
C SER A 237 0.87 9.06 9.41
N LEU A 238 1.41 10.28 9.29
CA LEU A 238 2.45 10.78 10.20
C LEU A 238 1.90 11.23 11.57
N LYS A 239 0.58 11.38 11.69
CA LYS A 239 -0.13 11.75 12.91
C LYS A 239 -1.06 10.63 13.33
N ALA A 240 -0.91 10.18 14.58
CA ALA A 240 -1.72 9.10 15.14
C ALA A 240 -3.22 9.43 15.08
N SER A 241 -3.61 10.66 15.45
CA SER A 241 -4.99 11.12 15.40
C SER A 241 -5.62 10.98 14.01
N ASP A 242 -4.91 11.40 12.97
CA ASP A 242 -5.42 11.38 11.61
C ASP A 242 -5.46 9.94 11.06
N PHE A 243 -4.39 9.16 11.30
CA PHE A 243 -4.31 7.78 10.85
C PHE A 243 -5.42 6.91 11.46
N LEU A 244 -5.65 7.02 12.77
CA LEU A 244 -6.71 6.29 13.46
C LEU A 244 -8.12 6.79 13.06
N ALA A 245 -8.30 8.10 12.85
CA ALA A 245 -9.56 8.63 12.37
C ALA A 245 -9.90 8.15 10.94
N ILE A 246 -8.90 8.00 10.06
CA ILE A 246 -9.08 7.37 8.73
C ILE A 246 -9.52 5.92 8.90
N ALA A 247 -8.88 5.15 9.77
CA ALA A 247 -9.25 3.76 10.03
C ALA A 247 -10.66 3.62 10.65
N ALA A 248 -11.10 4.60 11.44
CA ALA A 248 -12.45 4.65 11.98
C ALA A 248 -13.53 4.88 10.91
N GLY A 249 -13.16 5.40 9.74
CA GLY A 249 -14.05 5.61 8.59
C GLY A 249 -14.37 4.35 7.78
N CYS A 250 -13.76 3.20 8.10
CA CYS A 250 -14.00 1.92 7.43
C CYS A 250 -15.30 1.24 7.85
#